data_1740bd5838c13f9550cb5c134a52bfaa
#
_entry.id   1740bd5838c13f9550cb5c134a52bfaa
#
_cell.length_a   1.000
_cell.length_b   1.000
_cell.length_c   1.000
_cell.angle_alpha   90.00
_cell.angle_beta   90.00
_cell.angle_gamma   90.00
#
_symmetry.space_group_name_H-M   'P 1'
#
loop_
_entity.id
_entity.type
_entity.pdbx_description
1 polymer ?
#
loop_
_entity_poly.entity_id
_entity_poly.type
_entity_poly.pdbx_seq_one_letter_code
_entity_poly.pdbx_strand_id
1 'polypeptide(L)'
;LAITHGGEGTVQTSCVQGWPFIGIPLQFEQRFNVQRCVAFGSARLVSQREARRADWAELVRQALADNGMRSRARRMAGLMEGLDGPGRAAEAICELL
;
A
#
# COMPACT_ATOMS: atom_id res chain seq x y z
N LEU A 1 -4.97 1.75 -9.49
CA LEU A 1 -5.48 0.86 -8.44
C LEU A 1 -4.85 -0.52 -8.58
N ALA A 2 -4.34 -1.05 -7.49
CA ALA A 2 -3.79 -2.40 -7.42
C ALA A 2 -4.64 -3.28 -6.50
N ILE A 3 -4.58 -4.57 -6.72
CA ILE A 3 -5.16 -5.59 -5.83
C ILE A 3 -4.01 -6.52 -5.45
N THR A 4 -3.77 -6.68 -4.15
CA THR A 4 -2.59 -7.39 -3.66
C THR A 4 -2.89 -8.11 -2.34
N HIS A 5 -2.11 -9.13 -2.03
CA HIS A 5 -2.18 -9.75 -0.70
C HIS A 5 -1.42 -8.95 0.38
N GLY A 6 -0.74 -7.86 0.02
CA GLY A 6 -0.10 -6.99 1.01
C GLY A 6 1.35 -7.35 1.34
N GLY A 7 2.03 -8.07 0.44
CA GLY A 7 3.45 -8.32 0.58
C GLY A 7 4.24 -7.01 0.58
N GLU A 8 5.34 -6.97 1.32
CA GLU A 8 6.12 -5.75 1.54
C GLU A 8 6.53 -5.05 0.24
N GLY A 9 7.05 -5.80 -0.73
CA GLY A 9 7.52 -5.23 -1.99
C GLY A 9 6.40 -4.60 -2.80
N THR A 10 5.24 -5.25 -2.88
CA THR A 10 4.09 -4.73 -3.63
C THR A 10 3.49 -3.51 -2.96
N VAL A 11 3.38 -3.54 -1.63
CA VAL A 11 2.87 -2.39 -0.85
C VAL A 11 3.80 -1.19 -1.02
N GLN A 12 5.12 -1.41 -0.93
CA GLN A 12 6.10 -0.35 -1.13
C GLN A 12 6.01 0.26 -2.53
N THR A 13 5.89 -0.58 -3.56
CA THR A 13 5.71 -0.11 -4.94
C THR A 13 4.47 0.75 -5.06
N SER A 14 3.35 0.33 -4.49
CA SER A 14 2.11 1.12 -4.51
C SER A 14 2.29 2.46 -3.81
N CYS A 15 2.97 2.49 -2.68
CA CYS A 15 3.23 3.72 -1.94
C CYS A 15 4.11 4.68 -2.75
N VAL A 16 5.19 4.19 -3.34
CA VAL A 16 6.12 5.02 -4.14
C VAL A 16 5.44 5.57 -5.39
N GLN A 17 4.63 4.74 -6.05
CA GLN A 17 3.94 5.13 -7.29
C GLN A 17 2.69 5.97 -7.03
N GLY A 18 2.22 6.04 -5.79
CA GLY A 18 1.00 6.78 -5.47
C GLY A 18 -0.26 6.07 -5.92
N TRP A 19 -0.25 4.74 -5.93
CA TRP A 19 -1.40 3.93 -6.31
C TRP A 19 -2.20 3.52 -5.07
N PRO A 20 -3.50 3.80 -5.03
CA PRO A 20 -4.34 3.18 -4.03
C PRO A 20 -4.47 1.69 -4.31
N PHE A 21 -4.74 0.90 -3.27
CA PHE A 21 -4.87 -0.55 -3.46
C PHE A 21 -5.93 -1.17 -2.56
N ILE A 22 -6.38 -2.35 -2.98
CA ILE A 22 -7.20 -3.23 -2.16
C ILE A 22 -6.30 -4.37 -1.71
N GLY A 23 -6.17 -4.56 -0.40
CA GLY A 23 -5.35 -5.60 0.18
C GLY A 23 -6.19 -6.77 0.69
N ILE A 24 -5.81 -7.99 0.30
CA ILE A 24 -6.43 -9.24 0.77
C ILE A 24 -5.34 -10.02 1.49
N PRO A 25 -5.05 -9.72 2.77
CA PRO A 25 -3.92 -10.33 3.45
C PRO A 25 -4.17 -11.83 3.72
N LEU A 26 -3.13 -12.63 3.46
CA LEU A 26 -3.13 -14.06 3.69
C LEU A 26 -2.37 -14.43 4.97
N GLN A 27 -1.46 -13.57 5.39
CA GLN A 27 -0.58 -13.78 6.54
C GLN A 27 -0.63 -12.56 7.46
N PHE A 28 -0.18 -12.76 8.70
CA PHE A 28 -0.22 -11.71 9.72
C PHE A 28 0.57 -10.45 9.32
N GLU A 29 1.77 -10.61 8.79
CA GLU A 29 2.61 -9.48 8.38
C GLU A 29 1.99 -8.69 7.23
N GLN A 30 1.33 -9.39 6.29
CA GLN A 30 0.62 -8.77 5.18
C GLN A 30 -0.55 -7.94 5.69
N ARG A 31 -1.28 -8.47 6.66
CA ARG A 31 -2.38 -7.75 7.30
C ARG A 31 -1.88 -6.46 7.95
N PHE A 32 -0.77 -6.53 8.65
CA PHE A 32 -0.14 -5.37 9.27
C PHE A 32 0.19 -4.29 8.24
N ASN A 33 0.82 -4.68 7.14
CA ASN A 33 1.17 -3.75 6.07
C ASN A 33 -0.07 -3.07 5.46
N VAL A 34 -1.10 -3.86 5.17
CA VAL A 34 -2.35 -3.33 4.61
C VAL A 34 -3.04 -2.39 5.60
N GLN A 35 -3.12 -2.77 6.87
CA GLN A 35 -3.77 -1.96 7.90
C GLN A 35 -3.11 -0.60 8.07
N ARG A 36 -1.82 -0.50 7.94
CA ARG A 36 -1.11 0.78 8.00
C ARG A 36 -1.52 1.70 6.86
N CYS A 37 -1.65 1.16 5.66
CA CYS A 37 -2.10 1.94 4.51
C CYS A 37 -3.59 2.30 4.61
N VAL A 38 -4.42 1.42 5.18
CA VAL A 38 -5.82 1.73 5.47
C VAL A 38 -5.93 2.90 6.46
N ALA A 39 -5.12 2.88 7.51
CA ALA A 39 -5.09 3.97 8.49
C ALA A 39 -4.66 5.29 7.87
N PHE A 40 -3.74 5.26 6.92
CA PHE A 40 -3.33 6.44 6.15
C PHE A 40 -4.42 6.92 5.19
N GLY A 41 -5.29 6.01 4.73
CA GLY A 41 -6.38 6.31 3.82
C GLY A 41 -6.11 5.94 2.37
N SER A 42 -5.00 5.28 2.07
CA SER A 42 -4.58 4.94 0.71
C SER A 42 -4.95 3.53 0.27
N ALA A 43 -5.60 2.75 1.13
CA ALA A 43 -5.94 1.36 0.85
C ALA A 43 -7.25 0.94 1.51
N ARG A 44 -7.80 -0.16 1.01
CA ARG A 44 -8.92 -0.87 1.64
C ARG A 44 -8.48 -2.29 1.95
N LEU A 45 -8.94 -2.82 3.07
CA LEU A 45 -8.69 -4.20 3.46
C LEU A 45 -9.95 -5.02 3.20
N VAL A 46 -9.78 -6.13 2.49
CA VAL A 46 -10.83 -7.12 2.27
C VAL A 46 -10.31 -8.44 2.81
N SER A 47 -11.06 -9.08 3.71
CA SER A 47 -10.66 -10.37 4.24
C SER A 47 -10.76 -11.45 3.16
N GLN A 48 -10.08 -12.59 3.36
CA GLN A 48 -10.20 -13.73 2.46
C GLN A 48 -11.66 -14.21 2.33
N ARG A 49 -12.38 -14.21 3.43
CA ARG A 49 -13.79 -14.59 3.45
C ARG A 49 -14.65 -13.64 2.63
N GLU A 50 -14.46 -12.34 2.81
CA GLU A 50 -15.15 -11.31 2.03
C GLU A 50 -14.80 -11.41 0.56
N ALA A 51 -13.53 -11.64 0.24
CA ALA A 51 -13.03 -11.73 -1.13
C ALA A 51 -13.72 -12.86 -1.92
N ARG A 52 -14.07 -13.95 -1.27
CA ARG A 52 -14.76 -15.08 -1.92
C ARG A 52 -16.22 -14.79 -2.26
N ARG A 53 -16.83 -13.83 -1.57
CA ARG A 53 -18.26 -13.51 -1.70
C ARG A 53 -18.50 -12.14 -2.33
N ALA A 54 -17.47 -11.36 -2.52
CA ALA A 54 -17.58 -9.99 -2.96
C ALA A 54 -18.02 -9.88 -4.41
N ASP A 55 -18.80 -8.85 -4.67
CA ASP A 55 -18.98 -8.31 -6.02
C ASP A 55 -17.73 -7.49 -6.36
N TRP A 56 -16.76 -8.09 -6.99
CA TRP A 56 -15.50 -7.46 -7.31
C TRP A 56 -15.65 -6.29 -8.27
N ALA A 57 -16.57 -6.38 -9.21
CA ALA A 57 -16.84 -5.26 -10.12
C ALA A 57 -17.27 -4.02 -9.33
N GLU A 58 -18.14 -4.19 -8.34
CA GLU A 58 -18.60 -3.10 -7.49
C GLU A 58 -17.49 -2.57 -6.58
N LEU A 59 -16.71 -3.46 -5.96
CA LEU A 59 -15.59 -3.06 -5.11
C LEU A 59 -14.56 -2.23 -5.89
N VAL A 60 -14.21 -2.67 -7.08
CA VAL A 60 -13.27 -1.96 -7.94
C VAL A 60 -13.85 -0.61 -8.36
N ARG A 61 -15.12 -0.58 -8.73
CA ARG A 61 -15.79 0.67 -9.11
C ARG A 61 -15.78 1.68 -7.97
N GLN A 62 -16.12 1.24 -6.75
CA GLN A 62 -16.10 2.09 -5.56
C GLN A 62 -14.69 2.61 -5.28
N ALA A 63 -13.69 1.75 -5.37
CA ALA A 63 -12.31 2.13 -5.13
C ALA A 63 -11.81 3.14 -6.18
N LEU A 64 -12.14 2.92 -7.44
CA LEU A 64 -11.77 3.84 -8.53
C LEU A 64 -12.48 5.21 -8.41
N ALA A 65 -13.67 5.23 -7.84
CA ALA A 65 -14.44 6.46 -7.63
C ALA A 65 -14.05 7.19 -6.34
N ASP A 66 -13.24 6.57 -5.48
CA ASP A 66 -12.84 7.14 -4.19
C ASP A 66 -11.71 8.15 -4.37
N ASN A 67 -12.08 9.41 -4.58
CA ASN A 67 -11.13 10.50 -4.76
C ASN A 67 -10.28 10.74 -3.51
N GLY A 68 -10.83 10.52 -2.33
CA GLY A 68 -10.11 10.65 -1.07
C GLY A 68 -8.97 9.64 -0.97
N MET A 69 -9.24 8.39 -1.31
CA MET A 69 -8.23 7.34 -1.31
C MET A 69 -7.13 7.63 -2.33
N ARG A 70 -7.51 8.08 -3.52
CA ARG A 70 -6.54 8.46 -4.57
C ARG A 70 -5.66 9.62 -4.12
N SER A 71 -6.26 10.64 -3.51
CA SER A 71 -5.54 11.79 -2.98
C SER A 71 -4.54 11.39 -1.89
N ARG A 72 -4.95 10.50 -0.98
CA ARG A 72 -4.07 9.99 0.06
C ARG A 72 -2.93 9.16 -0.51
N ALA A 73 -3.19 8.36 -1.53
CA ALA A 73 -2.13 7.59 -2.20
C ALA A 73 -1.10 8.51 -2.86
N ARG A 74 -1.52 9.58 -3.49
CA ARG A 74 -0.61 10.59 -4.06
C ARG A 74 0.22 11.28 -2.98
N ARG A 75 -0.42 11.59 -1.84
CA ARG A 75 0.28 12.17 -0.70
C ARG A 75 1.35 11.22 -0.17
N MET A 76 1.04 9.91 -0.11
CA MET A 76 2.03 8.90 0.28
C MET A 76 3.23 8.93 -0.65
N ALA A 77 3.02 8.98 -1.96
CA ALA A 77 4.10 9.05 -2.94
C ALA A 77 4.98 10.30 -2.71
N GLY A 78 4.35 11.43 -2.42
CA GLY A 78 5.08 12.66 -2.09
C GLY A 78 5.94 12.54 -0.84
N LEU A 79 5.42 11.87 0.19
CA LEU A 79 6.18 11.62 1.43
C LEU A 79 7.32 10.63 1.21
N MET A 80 7.17 9.71 0.28
CA MET A 80 8.20 8.72 -0.08
C MET A 80 9.27 9.32 -1.00
N GLU A 81 8.93 10.38 -1.71
CA GLU A 81 9.86 11.06 -2.61
C GLU A 81 11.03 11.66 -1.81
N GLY A 82 12.22 11.48 -2.31
CA GLY A 82 13.42 11.94 -1.62
C GLY A 82 13.92 11.02 -0.51
N LEU A 83 13.17 9.97 -0.16
CA LEU A 83 13.67 8.94 0.73
C LEU A 83 14.64 8.05 -0.04
N ASP A 84 15.89 8.03 0.39
CA ASP A 84 16.93 7.21 -0.21
C ASP A 84 17.44 6.21 0.81
N GLY A 85 16.67 5.12 1.00
CA GLY A 85 17.04 4.05 1.91
C GLY A 85 18.38 3.41 1.60
N PRO A 86 18.63 2.98 0.33
CA PRO A 86 19.95 2.44 -0.06
C PRO A 86 21.08 3.42 0.16
N GLY A 87 20.94 4.69 -0.21
CA GLY A 87 21.94 5.70 0.01
C GLY A 87 22.23 5.97 1.48
N ARG A 88 21.18 6.07 2.30
CA ARG A 88 21.34 6.23 3.75
C ARG A 88 22.01 5.04 4.40
N ALA A 89 21.67 3.82 3.95
CA ALA A 89 22.31 2.61 4.44
C ALA A 89 23.78 2.58 4.07
N ALA A 90 24.14 2.98 2.85
CA ALA A 90 25.51 3.06 2.40
C ALA A 90 26.31 4.08 3.22
N GLU A 91 25.76 5.26 3.48
CA GLU A 91 26.40 6.26 4.33
C GLU A 91 26.64 5.74 5.75
N ALA A 92 25.63 5.11 6.34
CA ALA A 92 25.75 4.53 7.69
C ALA A 92 26.85 3.48 7.75
N ILE A 93 26.96 2.63 6.74
CA ILE A 93 28.02 1.60 6.65
C ILE A 93 29.39 2.29 6.53
N CYS A 94 29.51 3.31 5.69
CA CYS A 94 30.78 4.05 5.52
C CYS A 94 31.22 4.73 6.81
N GLU A 95 30.30 5.25 7.60
CA GLU A 95 30.62 5.84 8.91
C GLU A 95 31.19 4.83 9.91
N LEU A 96 30.86 3.55 9.76
CA LEU A 96 31.36 2.48 10.61
C LEU A 96 32.77 2.02 10.23
N LEU A 97 33.23 2.35 9.04
CA LEU A 97 34.55 2.00 8.54
C LEU A 97 35.57 3.04 8.95
#